data_93dc87b8a1ba16a1f430e06343a000aa
#
_entry.id   93dc87b8a1ba16a1f430e06343a000aa
#
_cell.length_a   1.000
_cell.length_b   1.000
_cell.length_c   1.000
_cell.angle_alpha   90.00
_cell.angle_beta   90.00
_cell.angle_gamma   90.00
#
_symmetry.space_group_name_H-M   'P 1'
#
loop_
_entity.id
_entity.type
_entity.pdbx_description
1 polymer ?
#
loop_
_entity_poly.entity_id
_entity_poly.type
_entity_poly.pdbx_seq_one_letter_code
_entity_poly.pdbx_strand_id
1 'polypeptide(L)'
;MARQPLKITVATVAYNAGALIGRTINSVEEQDYPYVEHLIIDGNSTDDTLNRIHHYMERNSTASIKHEINCLSEPDKGIYDAMNKALGLTTGRYVIFLNAGDCFYATDTLSRIVRAISQEEAQPAVVYGDTHLVDGTAGAFIVARL
;
A
#
# COMPACT_ATOMS: atom_id res chain seq x y z
N MET A 1 -2.50 28.75 -9.88
CA MET A 1 -1.62 27.57 -10.08
C MET A 1 -2.34 26.32 -9.60
N ALA A 2 -2.42 25.29 -10.42
CA ALA A 2 -2.97 24.01 -10.00
C ALA A 2 -2.08 23.41 -8.90
N ARG A 3 -2.69 22.98 -7.78
CA ARG A 3 -1.98 22.19 -6.78
C ARG A 3 -1.50 20.89 -7.44
N GLN A 4 -0.25 20.51 -7.17
CA GLN A 4 0.22 19.20 -7.59
C GLN A 4 -0.64 18.11 -6.93
N PRO A 5 -0.94 17.03 -7.65
CA PRO A 5 -1.72 15.93 -7.08
C PRO A 5 -1.00 15.35 -5.87
N LEU A 6 -1.79 14.95 -4.88
CA LEU A 6 -1.29 14.40 -3.62
C LEU A 6 -0.78 12.97 -3.85
N LYS A 7 0.52 12.75 -3.78
CA LYS A 7 1.10 11.40 -3.88
C LYS A 7 0.96 10.67 -2.54
N ILE A 8 0.42 9.46 -2.60
CA ILE A 8 0.28 8.55 -1.46
C ILE A 8 1.25 7.39 -1.63
N THR A 9 2.05 7.10 -0.61
CA THR A 9 2.81 5.86 -0.54
C THR A 9 2.01 4.82 0.23
N VAL A 10 1.73 3.69 -0.38
CA VAL A 10 1.28 2.48 0.29
C VAL A 10 2.52 1.64 0.58
N ALA A 11 2.83 1.44 1.84
CA ALA A 11 3.99 0.67 2.27
C ALA A 11 3.55 -0.71 2.74
N THR A 12 3.98 -1.75 2.04
CA THR A 12 3.71 -3.14 2.37
C THR A 12 4.98 -3.80 2.86
N VAL A 13 4.94 -4.38 4.06
CA VAL A 13 6.01 -5.22 4.56
C VAL A 13 5.61 -6.69 4.44
N ALA A 14 6.54 -7.54 4.00
CA ALA A 14 6.31 -8.94 3.73
C ALA A 14 7.50 -9.80 4.14
N TYR A 15 7.23 -10.95 4.72
CA TYR A 15 8.20 -12.01 4.95
C TYR A 15 7.50 -13.36 4.84
N ASN A 16 7.92 -14.19 3.88
CA ASN A 16 7.31 -15.47 3.59
C ASN A 16 5.76 -15.41 3.56
N ALA A 17 5.26 -14.42 2.83
CA ALA A 17 3.83 -14.09 2.74
C ALA A 17 3.21 -14.49 1.39
N GLY A 18 3.77 -15.46 0.69
CA GLY A 18 3.32 -15.89 -0.65
C GLY A 18 1.85 -16.23 -0.70
N ALA A 19 1.28 -16.83 0.35
CA ALA A 19 -0.15 -17.14 0.43
C ALA A 19 -1.05 -15.92 0.67
N LEU A 20 -0.51 -14.80 1.17
CA LEU A 20 -1.29 -13.66 1.63
C LEU A 20 -1.09 -12.40 0.78
N ILE A 21 0.12 -12.20 0.25
CA ILE A 21 0.49 -10.94 -0.41
C ILE A 21 -0.36 -10.64 -1.66
N GLY A 22 -0.88 -11.66 -2.31
CA GLY A 22 -1.70 -11.50 -3.52
C GLY A 22 -2.94 -10.65 -3.28
N ARG A 23 -3.63 -10.83 -2.13
CA ARG A 23 -4.81 -10.01 -1.80
C ARG A 23 -4.45 -8.55 -1.54
N THR A 24 -3.33 -8.30 -0.90
CA THR A 24 -2.82 -6.93 -0.65
C THR A 24 -2.50 -6.24 -1.97
N ILE A 25 -1.71 -6.89 -2.81
CA ILE A 25 -1.33 -6.40 -4.15
C ILE A 25 -2.58 -6.07 -4.97
N ASN A 26 -3.54 -6.99 -5.06
CA ASN A 26 -4.76 -6.77 -5.83
C ASN A 26 -5.55 -5.57 -5.32
N SER A 27 -5.68 -5.40 -4.00
CA SER A 27 -6.41 -4.28 -3.42
C SER A 27 -5.76 -2.91 -3.69
N VAL A 28 -4.44 -2.87 -3.85
CA VAL A 28 -3.71 -1.67 -4.28
C VAL A 28 -3.82 -1.45 -5.79
N GLU A 29 -3.62 -2.51 -6.57
CA GLU A 29 -3.71 -2.47 -8.04
C GLU A 29 -5.07 -1.96 -8.53
N GLU A 30 -6.15 -2.31 -7.83
CA GLU A 30 -7.53 -1.93 -8.16
C GLU A 30 -7.91 -0.51 -7.71
N GLN A 31 -7.05 0.23 -7.01
CA GLN A 31 -7.36 1.59 -6.62
C GLN A 31 -7.48 2.51 -7.84
N ASP A 32 -8.55 3.31 -7.85
CA ASP A 32 -8.84 4.26 -8.94
C ASP A 32 -7.99 5.53 -8.88
N TYR A 33 -7.24 5.74 -7.80
CA TYR A 33 -6.37 6.90 -7.63
C TYR A 33 -5.02 6.69 -8.32
N PRO A 34 -4.60 7.55 -9.27
CA PRO A 34 -3.41 7.27 -10.08
C PRO A 34 -2.08 7.68 -9.43
N TYR A 35 -2.08 8.56 -8.42
CA TYR A 35 -0.84 9.07 -7.82
C TYR A 35 -0.43 8.26 -6.60
N VAL A 36 -0.17 6.98 -6.82
CA VAL A 36 0.20 6.00 -5.81
C VAL A 36 1.62 5.50 -6.06
N GLU A 37 2.43 5.52 -5.00
CA GLU A 37 3.64 4.72 -4.88
C GLU A 37 3.31 3.49 -4.04
N HIS A 38 3.50 2.29 -4.58
CA HIS A 38 3.44 1.06 -3.80
C HIS A 38 4.87 0.63 -3.49
N LEU A 39 5.30 0.83 -2.27
CA LEU A 39 6.62 0.48 -1.78
C LEU A 39 6.54 -0.83 -1.00
N ILE A 40 7.21 -1.87 -1.47
CA ILE A 40 7.18 -3.19 -0.86
C ILE A 40 8.55 -3.49 -0.25
N ILE A 41 8.58 -3.77 1.05
CA ILE A 41 9.77 -4.19 1.75
C ILE A 41 9.63 -5.68 2.07
N ASP A 42 10.45 -6.47 1.42
CA ASP A 42 10.52 -7.91 1.61
C ASP A 42 11.71 -8.29 2.49
N GLY A 43 11.45 -9.03 3.55
CA GLY A 43 12.44 -9.46 4.53
C GLY A 43 13.34 -10.61 4.06
N ASN A 44 13.69 -10.67 2.78
CA ASN A 44 14.44 -11.75 2.16
C ASN A 44 13.67 -13.09 2.20
N SER A 45 12.44 -13.07 1.69
CA SER A 45 11.57 -14.24 1.60
C SER A 45 12.19 -15.37 0.80
N THR A 46 11.91 -16.60 1.21
CA THR A 46 12.38 -17.83 0.57
C THR A 46 11.25 -18.60 -0.13
N ASP A 47 10.01 -18.18 0.07
CA ASP A 47 8.81 -18.73 -0.61
C ASP A 47 8.49 -18.00 -1.93
N ASP A 48 7.27 -18.09 -2.40
CA ASP A 48 6.80 -17.50 -3.66
C ASP A 48 6.51 -15.97 -3.58
N THR A 49 6.80 -15.32 -2.46
CA THR A 49 6.49 -13.89 -2.24
C THR A 49 7.08 -13.00 -3.33
N LEU A 50 8.39 -13.11 -3.59
CA LEU A 50 9.07 -12.27 -4.58
C LEU A 50 8.57 -12.50 -6.02
N ASN A 51 8.26 -13.74 -6.41
CA ASN A 51 7.69 -14.03 -7.71
C ASN A 51 6.36 -13.34 -7.92
N ARG A 52 5.50 -13.31 -6.90
CA ARG A 52 4.21 -12.60 -6.94
C ARG A 52 4.37 -11.10 -7.08
N ILE A 53 5.35 -10.54 -6.38
CA ILE A 53 5.69 -9.10 -6.49
C ILE A 53 6.18 -8.78 -7.91
N HIS A 54 7.06 -9.59 -8.49
CA HIS A 54 7.57 -9.38 -9.85
C HIS A 54 6.45 -9.45 -10.89
N HIS A 55 5.56 -10.44 -10.81
CA HIS A 55 4.40 -10.52 -11.71
C HIS A 55 3.48 -9.30 -11.57
N TYR A 56 3.30 -8.77 -10.38
CA TYR A 56 2.55 -7.53 -10.16
C TYR A 56 3.21 -6.35 -10.87
N MET A 57 4.53 -6.19 -10.74
CA MET A 57 5.26 -5.12 -11.42
C MET A 57 5.14 -5.24 -12.95
N GLU A 58 5.19 -6.45 -13.49
CA GLU A 58 4.98 -6.71 -14.92
C GLU A 58 3.56 -6.31 -15.37
N ARG A 59 2.52 -6.73 -14.66
CA ARG A 59 1.12 -6.36 -14.97
C ARG A 59 0.91 -4.85 -14.93
N ASN A 60 1.51 -4.16 -13.96
CA ASN A 60 1.40 -2.71 -13.83
C ASN A 60 1.95 -1.97 -15.05
N SER A 61 2.93 -2.51 -15.74
CA SER A 61 3.53 -1.88 -16.93
C SER A 61 2.53 -1.68 -18.08
N THR A 62 1.47 -2.49 -18.14
CA THR A 62 0.41 -2.44 -19.16
C THR A 62 -0.95 -2.03 -18.61
N ALA A 63 -1.04 -1.70 -17.32
CA ALA A 63 -2.30 -1.30 -16.68
C ALA A 63 -2.80 0.06 -17.19
N SER A 64 -4.12 0.26 -17.15
CA SER A 64 -4.77 1.54 -17.51
C SER A 64 -4.39 2.64 -16.54
N ILE A 65 -4.34 2.33 -15.25
CA ILE A 65 -3.82 3.19 -14.20
C ILE A 65 -2.50 2.57 -13.74
N LYS A 66 -1.40 3.26 -13.99
CA LYS A 66 -0.07 2.81 -13.60
C LYS A 66 0.32 3.45 -12.29
N HIS A 67 0.59 2.61 -11.29
CA HIS A 67 1.19 3.05 -10.05
C HIS A 67 2.73 2.98 -10.15
N GLU A 68 3.41 3.75 -9.33
CA GLU A 68 4.85 3.59 -9.14
C GLU A 68 5.07 2.43 -8.17
N ILE A 69 5.76 1.37 -8.60
CA ILE A 69 5.99 0.19 -7.77
C ILE A 69 7.47 0.01 -7.55
N ASN A 70 7.87 -0.01 -6.29
CA ASN A 70 9.25 -0.25 -5.86
C ASN A 70 9.29 -1.40 -4.86
N CYS A 71 10.27 -2.28 -5.00
CA CYS A 71 10.51 -3.39 -4.09
C CYS A 71 11.96 -3.41 -3.63
N LEU A 72 12.16 -3.48 -2.31
CA LEU A 72 13.44 -3.77 -1.69
C LEU A 72 13.34 -5.11 -0.98
N SER A 73 14.19 -6.06 -1.34
CA SER A 73 14.29 -7.37 -0.67
C SER A 73 15.67 -7.49 -0.02
N GLU A 74 15.67 -7.54 1.29
CA GLU A 74 16.87 -7.76 2.09
C GLU A 74 16.49 -8.25 3.48
N PRO A 75 17.39 -8.93 4.22
CA PRO A 75 17.13 -9.32 5.60
C PRO A 75 16.77 -8.12 6.48
N ASP A 76 15.83 -8.31 7.38
CA ASP A 76 15.44 -7.34 8.39
C ASP A 76 15.38 -7.96 9.79
N LYS A 77 15.16 -7.12 10.79
CA LYS A 77 15.03 -7.51 12.21
C LYS A 77 13.56 -7.60 12.64
N GLY A 78 12.66 -7.82 11.70
CA GLY A 78 11.23 -7.93 11.93
C GLY A 78 10.44 -6.77 11.33
N ILE A 79 9.13 -6.81 11.56
CA ILE A 79 8.15 -5.92 10.92
C ILE A 79 8.46 -4.42 11.13
N TYR A 80 8.87 -4.03 12.32
CA TYR A 80 9.15 -2.61 12.60
C TYR A 80 10.42 -2.12 11.92
N ASP A 81 11.43 -2.96 11.78
CA ASP A 81 12.64 -2.65 11.02
C ASP A 81 12.30 -2.46 9.53
N ALA A 82 11.49 -3.35 8.97
CA ALA A 82 10.99 -3.23 7.59
C ALA A 82 10.15 -1.94 7.39
N MET A 83 9.28 -1.61 8.35
CA MET A 83 8.50 -0.36 8.30
C MET A 83 9.41 0.89 8.36
N ASN A 84 10.45 0.88 9.18
CA ASN A 84 11.43 1.97 9.25
C ASN A 84 12.20 2.12 7.94
N LYS A 85 12.58 1.01 7.28
CA LYS A 85 13.17 1.05 5.93
C LYS A 85 12.22 1.71 4.93
N ALA A 86 10.94 1.34 4.96
CA ALA A 86 9.93 1.94 4.10
C ALA A 86 9.85 3.46 4.31
N LEU A 87 9.81 3.93 5.55
CA LEU A 87 9.78 5.36 5.86
C LEU A 87 10.98 6.13 5.31
N GLY A 88 12.16 5.51 5.27
CA GLY A 88 13.36 6.09 4.69
C GLY A 88 13.35 6.18 3.15
N LEU A 89 12.49 5.41 2.49
CA LEU A 89 12.42 5.29 1.04
C LEU A 89 11.18 5.93 0.42
N THR A 90 10.16 6.24 1.23
CA THR A 90 8.90 6.81 0.74
C THR A 90 9.08 8.16 0.06
N THR A 91 8.38 8.39 -1.02
CA THR A 91 8.34 9.66 -1.75
C THR A 91 6.96 10.32 -1.73
N GLY A 92 5.95 9.66 -1.18
CA GLY A 92 4.61 10.20 -1.02
C GLY A 92 4.52 11.28 0.06
N ARG A 93 3.51 12.11 -0.06
CA ARG A 93 3.17 13.12 0.96
C ARG A 93 2.60 12.48 2.23
N TYR A 94 1.89 11.36 2.06
CA TYR A 94 1.37 10.52 3.13
C TYR A 94 1.80 9.08 2.91
N VAL A 95 1.98 8.37 4.01
CA VAL A 95 2.30 6.94 4.01
C VAL A 95 1.17 6.17 4.70
N ILE A 96 0.71 5.12 4.05
CA ILE A 96 -0.25 4.17 4.61
C ILE A 96 0.45 2.82 4.69
N PHE A 97 0.54 2.26 5.89
CA PHE A 97 1.03 0.89 6.05
C PHE A 97 -0.11 -0.10 5.79
N LEU A 98 0.10 -0.96 4.81
CA LEU A 98 -0.80 -2.04 4.43
C LEU A 98 0.02 -3.33 4.36
N ASN A 99 0.13 -4.03 5.48
CA ASN A 99 0.97 -5.21 5.58
C ASN A 99 0.46 -6.37 4.71
N ALA A 100 1.35 -7.29 4.34
CA ALA A 100 0.96 -8.46 3.56
C ALA A 100 -0.16 -9.25 4.26
N GLY A 101 -1.29 -9.42 3.58
CA GLY A 101 -2.52 -10.00 4.11
C GLY A 101 -3.64 -8.98 4.36
N ASP A 102 -3.32 -7.70 4.57
CA ASP A 102 -4.29 -6.62 4.71
C ASP A 102 -4.71 -6.09 3.33
N CYS A 103 -5.92 -5.54 3.25
CA CYS A 103 -6.49 -5.02 2.00
C CYS A 103 -7.18 -3.69 2.20
N PHE A 104 -7.21 -2.85 1.18
CA PHE A 104 -8.15 -1.75 1.11
C PHE A 104 -9.59 -2.29 1.01
N TYR A 105 -10.51 -1.58 1.63
CA TYR A 105 -11.93 -1.97 1.68
C TYR A 105 -12.61 -1.88 0.31
N ALA A 106 -12.30 -0.86 -0.47
CA ALA A 106 -12.92 -0.58 -1.75
C ALA A 106 -11.92 0.00 -2.75
N THR A 107 -12.26 -0.03 -4.03
CA THR A 107 -11.42 0.47 -5.12
C THR A 107 -11.26 2.00 -5.11
N ASP A 108 -12.12 2.72 -4.40
CA ASP A 108 -12.08 4.18 -4.25
C ASP A 108 -11.55 4.66 -2.88
N THR A 109 -10.97 3.76 -2.08
CA THR A 109 -10.50 4.09 -0.73
C THR A 109 -9.49 5.22 -0.75
N LEU A 110 -8.47 5.15 -1.60
CA LEU A 110 -7.45 6.20 -1.70
C LEU A 110 -8.01 7.52 -2.24
N SER A 111 -8.88 7.49 -3.23
CA SER A 111 -9.57 8.69 -3.74
C SER A 111 -10.38 9.38 -2.65
N ARG A 112 -11.05 8.62 -1.79
CA ARG A 112 -11.82 9.16 -0.66
C ARG A 112 -10.93 9.79 0.39
N ILE A 113 -9.81 9.16 0.72
CA ILE A 113 -8.80 9.71 1.64
C ILE A 113 -8.26 11.05 1.11
N VAL A 114 -7.86 11.07 -0.16
CA VAL A 114 -7.33 12.29 -0.80
C VAL A 114 -8.37 13.40 -0.84
N ARG A 115 -9.63 13.07 -1.13
CA ARG A 115 -10.73 14.04 -1.13
C ARG A 115 -10.91 14.67 0.25
N ALA A 116 -10.92 13.85 1.31
CA ALA A 116 -11.07 14.35 2.68
C ALA A 116 -9.90 15.26 3.08
N ILE A 117 -8.66 14.86 2.78
CA ILE A 117 -7.48 15.70 3.03
C ILE A 117 -7.59 17.05 2.29
N SER A 118 -8.11 17.02 1.07
CA SER A 118 -8.23 18.22 0.22
C SER A 118 -9.32 19.19 0.66
N GLN A 119 -10.27 18.73 1.47
CA GLN A 119 -11.34 19.56 2.04
C GLN A 119 -10.90 20.33 3.28
N GLU A 120 -9.80 19.95 3.91
CA GLU A 120 -9.27 20.64 5.05
C GLU A 120 -8.53 21.92 4.63
N GLU A 121 -8.68 23.02 5.40
CA GLU A 121 -7.98 24.28 5.15
C GLU A 121 -6.46 24.12 5.26
N ALA A 122 -6.02 23.36 6.26
CA ALA A 122 -4.63 22.96 6.44
C ALA A 122 -4.53 21.43 6.23
N GLN A 123 -3.48 21.00 5.53
CA GLN A 123 -3.24 19.57 5.38
C GLN A 123 -2.98 18.92 6.74
N PRO A 124 -3.77 17.91 7.15
CA PRO A 124 -3.57 17.25 8.43
C PRO A 124 -2.23 16.50 8.45
N ALA A 125 -1.58 16.44 9.61
CA ALA A 125 -0.35 15.67 9.77
C ALA A 125 -0.63 14.17 9.86
N VAL A 126 -1.78 13.79 10.40
CA VAL A 126 -2.22 12.39 10.56
C VAL A 126 -3.66 12.27 10.11
N VAL A 127 -3.93 11.22 9.35
CA VAL A 127 -5.28 10.80 8.94
C VAL A 127 -5.48 9.39 9.47
N TYR A 128 -6.62 9.12 10.08
CA TYR A 128 -6.97 7.79 10.57
C TYR A 128 -8.37 7.41 10.14
N GLY A 129 -8.63 6.13 10.15
CA GLY A 129 -9.92 5.57 9.74
C GLY A 129 -10.24 4.28 10.48
N ASP A 130 -11.39 3.71 10.16
CA ASP A 130 -11.85 2.46 10.77
C ASP A 130 -11.15 1.26 10.15
N THR A 131 -10.92 0.22 10.96
CA THR A 131 -10.41 -1.07 10.53
C THR A 131 -11.49 -2.13 10.76
N HIS A 132 -11.81 -2.88 9.72
CA HIS A 132 -12.64 -4.07 9.85
C HIS A 132 -11.76 -5.29 10.06
N LEU A 133 -11.96 -5.95 11.19
CA LEU A 133 -11.38 -7.27 11.43
C LEU A 133 -12.32 -8.30 10.83
N VAL A 134 -11.79 -9.14 9.95
CA VAL A 134 -12.52 -10.27 9.36
C VAL A 134 -11.88 -11.55 9.85
N ASP A 135 -12.70 -12.55 10.13
CA ASP A 135 -12.16 -13.86 10.46
C ASP A 135 -11.39 -14.45 9.27
N GLY A 136 -10.53 -15.43 9.53
CA GLY A 136 -9.58 -15.96 8.55
C GLY A 136 -10.17 -16.50 7.25
N THR A 137 -11.49 -16.52 7.09
CA THR A 137 -12.18 -16.97 5.87
C THR A 137 -12.53 -15.81 4.92
N ALA A 138 -12.59 -14.58 5.38
CA ALA A 138 -13.06 -13.42 4.62
C ALA A 138 -11.99 -12.34 4.32
N GLY A 139 -10.81 -12.43 4.90
CA GLY A 139 -9.75 -11.43 4.74
C GLY A 139 -9.94 -10.18 5.63
N ALA A 140 -8.87 -9.55 6.04
CA ALA A 140 -8.91 -8.32 6.82
C ALA A 140 -9.09 -7.10 5.89
N PHE A 141 -9.98 -6.19 6.24
CA PHE A 141 -10.21 -4.94 5.51
C PHE A 141 -9.89 -3.76 6.41
N ILE A 142 -9.05 -2.86 5.94
CA ILE A 142 -8.86 -1.57 6.58
C ILE A 142 -9.86 -0.61 5.95
N VAL A 143 -10.80 -0.13 6.73
CA VAL A 143 -11.76 0.90 6.33
C VAL A 143 -11.26 2.22 6.90
N ALA A 144 -10.78 3.09 6.05
CA ALA A 144 -10.71 4.49 6.40
C ALA A 144 -12.14 5.05 6.35
N ARG A 145 -12.74 5.28 7.50
CA ARG A 145 -13.94 6.09 7.63
C ARG A 145 -13.47 7.50 7.98
N LEU A 146 -13.63 8.36 7.04
CA LEU A 146 -13.32 9.77 7.19
C LEU A 146 -14.58 10.55 7.51
#